data_f32a44205387178b786dbae5c20270af
#
_entry.id   f32a44205387178b786dbae5c20270af
#
_cell.length_a   1.000
_cell.length_b   1.000
_cell.length_c   1.000
_cell.angle_alpha   90.00
_cell.angle_beta   90.00
_cell.angle_gamma   90.00
#
_symmetry.space_group_name_H-M   'P 1'
#
loop_
_entity.id
_entity.type
_entity.pdbx_description
1 polymer ?
#
loop_
_entity_poly.entity_id
_entity_poly.type
_entity_poly.pdbx_seq_one_letter_code
_entity_poly.pdbx_strand_id
1 'polypeptide(L)'
;MSELWRPAVDWELQTMMGQLAARKRPVEVLGHGSLRGIGRPSAPDVAITTASMRGVTLYQPNELVMSARAGTPLIEIEAELAAHGQMLAFEPMDLGPASGGPAGSQTIGGVFASNLPGSRRISAGGARDHLLGATGVNGRAEHFKSGGRVMKNVTGYDVARG
;
A
#
# COMPACT_ATOMS: atom_id res chain seq x y z
N MET A 1 -19.64 14.24 7.67
CA MET A 1 -19.00 12.92 7.47
C MET A 1 -18.59 12.85 6.01
N SER A 2 -17.34 12.49 5.71
CA SER A 2 -16.89 12.29 4.34
C SER A 2 -17.57 11.06 3.72
N GLU A 3 -17.95 11.19 2.46
CA GLU A 3 -18.46 10.08 1.66
C GLU A 3 -17.35 9.05 1.45
N LEU A 4 -17.62 7.76 1.74
CA LEU A 4 -16.61 6.70 1.62
C LEU A 4 -16.83 5.85 0.37
N TRP A 5 -15.89 5.90 -0.56
CA TRP A 5 -15.89 5.11 -1.78
C TRP A 5 -15.00 3.87 -1.64
N ARG A 6 -15.44 2.74 -2.21
CA ARG A 6 -14.83 1.43 -2.00
C ARG A 6 -14.62 0.69 -3.33
N PRO A 7 -13.63 1.07 -4.15
CA PRO A 7 -13.32 0.30 -5.36
C PRO A 7 -12.85 -1.10 -4.99
N ALA A 8 -13.29 -2.10 -5.75
CA ALA A 8 -12.84 -3.48 -5.64
C ALA A 8 -11.79 -3.83 -6.70
N VAL A 9 -11.78 -3.10 -7.81
CA VAL A 9 -10.91 -3.33 -8.97
C VAL A 9 -10.33 -2.02 -9.52
N ASP A 10 -9.28 -2.14 -10.29
CA ASP A 10 -8.48 -0.99 -10.76
C ASP A 10 -9.28 -0.01 -11.62
N TRP A 11 -10.17 -0.50 -12.48
CA TRP A 11 -10.98 0.36 -13.34
C TRP A 11 -12.03 1.16 -12.55
N GLU A 12 -12.57 0.62 -11.47
CA GLU A 12 -13.45 1.36 -10.55
C GLU A 12 -12.69 2.50 -9.88
N LEU A 13 -11.48 2.20 -9.37
CA LEU A 13 -10.60 3.22 -8.80
C LEU A 13 -10.31 4.32 -9.80
N GLN A 14 -9.96 3.96 -11.04
CA GLN A 14 -9.70 4.92 -12.10
C GLN A 14 -10.92 5.80 -12.40
N THR A 15 -12.10 5.20 -12.51
CA THR A 15 -13.35 5.91 -12.75
C THR A 15 -13.66 6.90 -11.61
N MET A 16 -13.53 6.46 -10.36
CA MET A 16 -13.74 7.28 -9.17
C MET A 16 -12.76 8.47 -9.14
N MET A 17 -11.48 8.21 -9.39
CA MET A 17 -10.47 9.26 -9.46
C MET A 17 -10.77 10.28 -10.57
N GLY A 18 -11.22 9.82 -11.73
CA GLY A 18 -11.64 10.69 -12.84
C GLY A 18 -12.80 11.62 -12.48
N GLN A 19 -13.80 11.10 -11.78
CA GLN A 19 -14.93 11.90 -11.30
C GLN A 19 -14.50 12.98 -10.30
N LEU A 20 -13.57 12.64 -9.39
CA LEU A 20 -13.05 13.58 -8.40
C LEU A 20 -12.17 14.64 -9.04
N ALA A 21 -11.29 14.24 -9.96
CA ALA A 21 -10.42 15.15 -10.71
C ALA A 21 -11.23 16.17 -11.54
N ALA A 22 -12.26 15.71 -12.25
CA ALA A 22 -13.13 16.58 -13.05
C ALA A 22 -13.87 17.61 -12.18
N ARG A 23 -14.23 17.25 -10.95
CA ARG A 23 -14.92 18.13 -10.00
C ARG A 23 -13.96 18.91 -9.10
N LYS A 24 -12.64 18.71 -9.23
CA LYS A 24 -11.58 19.30 -8.38
C LYS A 24 -11.86 19.09 -6.89
N ARG A 25 -12.41 17.92 -6.52
CA ARG A 25 -12.73 17.58 -5.12
C ARG A 25 -11.50 16.99 -4.44
N PRO A 26 -11.13 17.47 -3.25
CA PRO A 26 -10.08 16.85 -2.46
C PRO A 26 -10.51 15.47 -1.98
N VAL A 27 -9.60 14.52 -2.01
CA VAL A 27 -9.83 13.12 -1.62
C VAL A 27 -8.79 12.66 -0.63
N GLU A 28 -9.22 11.92 0.38
CA GLU A 28 -8.34 11.13 1.24
C GLU A 28 -8.27 9.70 0.71
N VAL A 29 -7.05 9.16 0.56
CA VAL A 29 -6.84 7.76 0.19
C VAL A 29 -6.36 7.00 1.41
N LEU A 30 -7.03 5.90 1.72
CA LEU A 30 -6.71 5.09 2.91
C LEU A 30 -6.84 3.58 2.62
N GLY A 31 -6.13 2.78 3.42
CA GLY A 31 -6.39 1.35 3.55
C GLY A 31 -7.47 1.13 4.62
N HIS A 32 -7.09 0.56 5.76
CA HIS A 32 -7.97 0.44 6.94
C HIS A 32 -7.95 1.67 7.87
N GLY A 33 -7.17 2.69 7.53
CA GLY A 33 -7.15 3.95 8.27
C GLY A 33 -6.30 3.96 9.54
N SER A 34 -5.42 2.98 9.75
CA SER A 34 -4.53 2.89 10.93
C SER A 34 -3.57 4.09 11.10
N LEU A 35 -3.34 4.86 10.04
CA LEU A 35 -2.46 6.02 10.04
C LEU A 35 -3.20 7.37 10.12
N ARG A 36 -4.54 7.39 10.20
CA ARG A 36 -5.32 8.64 10.20
C ARG A 36 -5.02 9.58 11.38
N GLY A 37 -4.52 9.03 12.48
CA GLY A 37 -4.10 9.81 13.66
C GLY A 37 -2.70 10.43 13.54
N ILE A 38 -1.97 10.17 12.44
CA ILE A 38 -0.62 10.68 12.23
C ILE A 38 -0.68 11.89 11.30
N GLY A 39 -0.04 12.98 11.72
CA GLY A 39 0.01 14.21 10.96
C GLY A 39 -1.14 15.17 11.24
N ARG A 40 -1.39 16.10 10.33
CA ARG A 40 -2.46 17.08 10.49
C ARG A 40 -3.81 16.45 10.15
N PRO A 41 -4.85 16.69 10.93
CA PRO A 41 -6.20 16.29 10.58
C PRO A 41 -6.60 16.85 9.21
N SER A 42 -7.11 15.99 8.34
CA SER A 42 -7.72 16.39 7.07
C SER A 42 -9.24 16.19 7.15
N ALA A 43 -9.99 17.05 6.50
CA ALA A 43 -11.44 16.96 6.41
C ALA A 43 -11.86 16.97 4.92
N PRO A 44 -11.52 15.93 4.15
CA PRO A 44 -11.92 15.82 2.77
C PRO A 44 -13.42 15.54 2.65
N ASP A 45 -14.03 15.94 1.57
CA ASP A 45 -15.42 15.60 1.27
C ASP A 45 -15.58 14.10 0.98
N VAL A 46 -14.58 13.49 0.36
CA VAL A 46 -14.57 12.09 -0.06
C VAL A 46 -13.33 11.39 0.47
N ALA A 47 -13.53 10.17 0.93
CA ALA A 47 -12.45 9.21 1.21
C ALA A 47 -12.59 8.01 0.26
N ILE A 48 -11.48 7.54 -0.29
CA ILE A 48 -11.39 6.28 -1.04
C ILE A 48 -10.62 5.28 -0.20
N THR A 49 -11.22 4.11 0.07
CA THR A 49 -10.50 3.03 0.75
C THR A 49 -10.14 1.92 -0.21
N THR A 50 -8.89 1.49 -0.17
CA THR A 50 -8.39 0.33 -0.92
C THR A 50 -8.71 -1.00 -0.24
N ALA A 51 -9.39 -1.00 0.90
CA ALA A 51 -9.66 -2.20 1.72
C ALA A 51 -10.32 -3.37 0.94
N SER A 52 -11.13 -3.06 -0.10
CA SER A 52 -11.74 -4.08 -0.96
C SER A 52 -10.79 -4.60 -2.04
N MET A 53 -9.69 -3.89 -2.33
CA MET A 53 -8.65 -4.31 -3.28
C MET A 53 -7.60 -5.15 -2.52
N ARG A 54 -7.94 -6.40 -2.16
CA ARG A 54 -7.11 -7.26 -1.30
C ARG A 54 -6.79 -8.61 -1.96
N GLY A 55 -5.79 -9.26 -1.42
CA GLY A 55 -5.31 -10.59 -1.77
C GLY A 55 -3.90 -10.59 -2.34
N VAL A 56 -3.21 -11.69 -2.11
CA VAL A 56 -1.92 -12.01 -2.75
C VAL A 56 -2.23 -12.45 -4.18
N THR A 57 -1.64 -11.78 -5.17
CA THR A 57 -1.87 -12.06 -6.60
C THR A 57 -0.79 -12.91 -7.22
N LEU A 58 0.38 -12.95 -6.61
CA LEU A 58 1.50 -13.81 -6.96
C LEU A 58 2.34 -14.07 -5.73
N TYR A 59 2.82 -15.31 -5.57
CA TYR A 59 3.85 -15.63 -4.61
C TYR A 59 4.79 -16.71 -5.19
N GLN A 60 6.06 -16.42 -5.18
CA GLN A 60 7.13 -17.30 -5.63
C GLN A 60 8.17 -17.44 -4.51
N PRO A 61 7.95 -18.38 -3.57
CA PRO A 61 8.80 -18.53 -2.38
C PRO A 61 10.28 -18.72 -2.70
N ASN A 62 10.60 -19.49 -3.75
CA ASN A 62 11.98 -19.74 -4.16
C ASN A 62 12.71 -18.50 -4.70
N GLU A 63 11.97 -17.53 -5.22
CA GLU A 63 12.49 -16.26 -5.73
C GLU A 63 12.40 -15.14 -4.71
N LEU A 64 11.80 -15.39 -3.55
CA LEU A 64 11.53 -14.40 -2.50
C LEU A 64 10.71 -13.21 -3.02
N VAL A 65 9.79 -13.45 -3.95
CA VAL A 65 8.98 -12.41 -4.60
C VAL A 65 7.51 -12.65 -4.35
N MET A 66 6.83 -11.60 -3.90
CA MET A 66 5.38 -11.58 -3.70
C MET A 66 4.78 -10.35 -4.38
N SER A 67 3.57 -10.48 -4.90
CA SER A 67 2.73 -9.37 -5.33
C SER A 67 1.40 -9.44 -4.59
N ALA A 68 0.99 -8.33 -4.03
CA ALA A 68 -0.28 -8.21 -3.32
C ALA A 68 -1.01 -6.94 -3.71
N ARG A 69 -2.33 -6.95 -3.60
CA ARG A 69 -3.16 -5.75 -3.77
C ARG A 69 -3.00 -4.83 -2.57
N ALA A 70 -3.06 -3.52 -2.80
CA ALA A 70 -2.75 -2.50 -1.80
C ALA A 70 -3.59 -2.58 -0.51
N GLY A 71 -4.83 -3.06 -0.60
CA GLY A 71 -5.73 -3.24 0.54
C GLY A 71 -5.54 -4.53 1.32
N THR A 72 -4.55 -5.37 0.97
CA THR A 72 -4.31 -6.63 1.69
C THR A 72 -3.79 -6.34 3.10
N PRO A 73 -4.45 -6.87 4.14
CA PRO A 73 -3.97 -6.75 5.52
C PRO A 73 -2.61 -7.40 5.70
N LEU A 74 -1.77 -6.76 6.51
CA LEU A 74 -0.42 -7.24 6.77
C LEU A 74 -0.41 -8.65 7.37
N ILE A 75 -1.35 -8.94 8.27
CA ILE A 75 -1.48 -10.26 8.90
C ILE A 75 -1.70 -11.39 7.90
N GLU A 76 -2.36 -11.13 6.77
CA GLU A 76 -2.56 -12.15 5.72
C GLU A 76 -1.27 -12.43 4.97
N ILE A 77 -0.48 -11.37 4.70
CA ILE A 77 0.82 -11.49 4.05
C ILE A 77 1.79 -12.24 4.96
N GLU A 78 1.83 -11.89 6.23
CA GLU A 78 2.69 -12.54 7.22
C GLU A 78 2.34 -14.02 7.40
N ALA A 79 1.05 -14.36 7.42
CA ALA A 79 0.60 -15.74 7.51
C ALA A 79 1.03 -16.56 6.28
N GLU A 80 0.90 -16.00 5.09
CA GLU A 80 1.32 -16.63 3.82
C GLU A 80 2.84 -16.88 3.81
N LEU A 81 3.63 -15.87 4.22
CA LEU A 81 5.08 -15.98 4.30
C LEU A 81 5.51 -17.00 5.35
N ALA A 82 4.90 -16.99 6.54
CA ALA A 82 5.20 -17.90 7.63
C ALA A 82 4.96 -19.36 7.25
N ALA A 83 3.94 -19.66 6.43
CA ALA A 83 3.70 -21.00 5.91
C ALA A 83 4.87 -21.57 5.09
N HIS A 84 5.74 -20.69 4.58
CA HIS A 84 6.94 -21.06 3.83
C HIS A 84 8.25 -20.77 4.58
N GLY A 85 8.19 -20.50 5.89
CA GLY A 85 9.35 -20.17 6.72
C GLY A 85 10.00 -18.82 6.36
N GLN A 86 9.23 -17.89 5.78
CA GLN A 86 9.68 -16.58 5.33
C GLN A 86 9.04 -15.46 6.15
N MET A 87 9.58 -14.25 6.04
CA MET A 87 9.08 -13.07 6.72
C MET A 87 9.38 -11.80 5.91
N LEU A 88 8.70 -10.70 6.20
CA LEU A 88 9.07 -9.38 5.71
C LEU A 88 10.33 -8.91 6.47
N ALA A 89 11.46 -8.84 5.77
CA ALA A 89 12.76 -8.56 6.40
C ALA A 89 12.81 -7.20 7.11
N PHE A 90 12.07 -6.22 6.61
CA PHE A 90 12.02 -4.86 7.16
C PHE A 90 11.11 -4.70 8.39
N GLU A 91 10.39 -5.76 8.79
CA GLU A 91 9.50 -5.77 9.97
C GLU A 91 8.68 -4.49 10.10
N PRO A 92 7.63 -4.31 9.29
CA PRO A 92 6.86 -3.05 9.30
C PRO A 92 6.27 -2.78 10.68
N MET A 93 6.34 -1.51 11.10
CA MET A 93 5.72 -1.09 12.37
C MET A 93 4.19 -1.26 12.28
N ASP A 94 3.61 -2.02 13.18
CA ASP A 94 2.15 -2.15 13.29
C ASP A 94 1.57 -1.02 14.14
N LEU A 95 0.88 -0.10 13.49
CA LEU A 95 0.22 1.02 14.14
C LEU A 95 -1.26 0.79 14.41
N GLY A 96 -1.79 -0.39 14.08
CA GLY A 96 -3.18 -0.75 14.39
C GLY A 96 -3.50 -0.55 15.86
N PRO A 97 -2.79 -1.20 16.80
CA PRO A 97 -3.04 -1.05 18.23
C PRO A 97 -2.89 0.38 18.74
N ALA A 98 -1.91 1.13 18.25
CA ALA A 98 -1.68 2.52 18.65
C ALA A 98 -2.81 3.47 18.20
N SER A 99 -3.53 3.10 17.14
CA SER A 99 -4.69 3.85 16.63
C SER A 99 -6.03 3.32 17.13
N GLY A 100 -6.03 2.35 18.06
CA GLY A 100 -7.24 1.72 18.58
C GLY A 100 -7.83 0.61 17.69
N GLY A 101 -7.12 0.20 16.66
CA GLY A 101 -7.47 -0.93 15.80
C GLY A 101 -6.83 -2.25 16.22
N PRO A 102 -7.22 -3.37 15.60
CA PRO A 102 -6.60 -4.66 15.86
C PRO A 102 -5.18 -4.72 15.29
N ALA A 103 -4.33 -5.54 15.92
CA ALA A 103 -2.99 -5.84 15.42
C ALA A 103 -3.04 -6.47 14.03
N GLY A 104 -2.04 -6.16 13.18
CA GLY A 104 -1.93 -6.68 11.81
C GLY A 104 -2.97 -6.18 10.84
N SER A 105 -3.82 -5.23 11.24
CA SER A 105 -4.91 -4.70 10.40
C SER A 105 -4.47 -3.71 9.35
N GLN A 106 -3.28 -3.12 9.48
CA GLN A 106 -2.78 -2.18 8.48
C GLN A 106 -2.58 -2.88 7.12
N THR A 107 -2.80 -2.12 6.05
CA THR A 107 -2.68 -2.68 4.70
C THR A 107 -1.28 -2.54 4.15
N ILE A 108 -0.88 -3.46 3.26
CA ILE A 108 0.45 -3.40 2.63
C ILE A 108 0.66 -2.10 1.85
N GLY A 109 -0.39 -1.57 1.22
CA GLY A 109 -0.34 -0.26 0.56
C GLY A 109 -0.04 0.88 1.54
N GLY A 110 -0.64 0.83 2.74
CA GLY A 110 -0.34 1.79 3.81
C GLY A 110 1.09 1.69 4.32
N VAL A 111 1.64 0.47 4.43
CA VAL A 111 3.03 0.21 4.81
C VAL A 111 4.00 0.86 3.82
N PHE A 112 3.82 0.62 2.52
CA PHE A 112 4.68 1.22 1.50
C PHE A 112 4.49 2.72 1.35
N ALA A 113 3.26 3.22 1.41
CA ALA A 113 2.97 4.65 1.30
C ALA A 113 3.55 5.47 2.45
N SER A 114 3.55 4.93 3.67
CA SER A 114 4.12 5.61 4.84
C SER A 114 5.62 5.41 4.98
N ASN A 115 6.14 4.28 4.49
CA ASN A 115 7.52 3.83 4.69
C ASN A 115 8.02 4.01 6.14
N LEU A 116 7.12 3.87 7.11
CA LEU A 116 7.47 3.95 8.52
C LEU A 116 8.38 2.78 8.90
N PRO A 117 9.54 3.07 9.46
CA PRO A 117 10.52 2.03 9.73
C PRO A 117 10.11 1.16 10.91
N GLY A 118 10.36 -0.12 10.80
CA GLY A 118 10.31 -1.07 11.91
C GLY A 118 11.65 -1.17 12.66
N SER A 119 11.72 -2.10 13.59
CA SER A 119 12.86 -2.34 14.49
C SER A 119 14.16 -2.66 13.73
N ARG A 120 14.03 -3.31 12.57
CA ARG A 120 15.19 -3.77 11.76
C ARG A 120 15.67 -2.77 10.70
N ARG A 121 15.24 -1.50 10.78
CA ARG A 121 15.61 -0.51 9.77
C ARG A 121 17.10 -0.42 9.48
N ILE A 122 17.94 -0.50 10.51
CA ILE A 122 19.40 -0.36 10.35
C ILE A 122 20.00 -1.57 9.63
N SER A 123 19.48 -2.77 9.88
CA SER A 123 20.02 -4.02 9.34
C SER A 123 19.36 -4.47 8.04
N ALA A 124 18.07 -4.19 7.87
CA ALA A 124 17.27 -4.68 6.75
C ALA A 124 16.68 -3.57 5.87
N GLY A 125 16.88 -2.31 6.20
CA GLY A 125 16.26 -1.19 5.49
C GLY A 125 14.80 -0.97 5.84
N GLY A 126 14.12 -0.16 5.05
CA GLY A 126 12.68 0.10 5.19
C GLY A 126 11.87 -0.59 4.09
N ALA A 127 10.55 -0.45 4.14
CA ALA A 127 9.64 -1.06 3.16
C ALA A 127 10.00 -0.70 1.71
N ARG A 128 10.33 0.57 1.44
CA ARG A 128 10.70 1.04 0.09
C ARG A 128 11.93 0.33 -0.48
N ASP A 129 12.86 -0.11 0.35
CA ASP A 129 14.08 -0.78 -0.10
C ASP A 129 13.79 -2.20 -0.66
N HIS A 130 12.64 -2.75 -0.29
CA HIS A 130 12.15 -4.06 -0.73
C HIS A 130 11.08 -3.96 -1.84
N LEU A 131 10.66 -2.75 -2.23
CA LEU A 131 9.66 -2.56 -3.27
C LEU A 131 10.30 -2.74 -4.65
N LEU A 132 9.91 -3.78 -5.38
CA LEU A 132 10.39 -4.03 -6.75
C LEU A 132 9.60 -3.24 -7.78
N GLY A 133 8.34 -2.98 -7.53
CA GLY A 133 7.49 -2.22 -8.42
C GLY A 133 6.08 -2.03 -7.88
N ALA A 134 5.39 -1.08 -8.44
CA ALA A 134 4.01 -0.76 -8.11
C ALA A 134 3.20 -0.41 -9.36
N THR A 135 1.91 -0.67 -9.30
CA THR A 135 0.91 -0.15 -10.23
C THR A 135 -0.10 0.68 -9.46
N GLY A 136 -0.62 1.71 -10.08
CA GLY A 136 -1.59 2.58 -9.42
C GLY A 136 -2.30 3.50 -10.38
N VAL A 137 -3.13 4.36 -9.81
CA VAL A 137 -3.85 5.42 -10.50
C VAL A 137 -3.44 6.75 -9.87
N ASN A 138 -2.98 7.68 -10.69
CA ASN A 138 -2.58 9.00 -10.21
C ASN A 138 -3.79 9.96 -10.06
N GLY A 139 -3.54 11.17 -9.56
CA GLY A 139 -4.58 12.19 -9.36
C GLY A 139 -5.24 12.70 -10.66
N ARG A 140 -4.72 12.33 -11.83
CA ARG A 140 -5.31 12.60 -13.14
C ARG A 140 -6.14 11.43 -13.68
N ALA A 141 -6.34 10.40 -12.86
CA ALA A 141 -6.98 9.14 -13.25
C ALA A 141 -6.21 8.35 -14.34
N GLU A 142 -4.91 8.55 -14.43
CA GLU A 142 -4.06 7.81 -15.36
C GLU A 142 -3.47 6.59 -14.64
N HIS A 143 -3.53 5.44 -15.29
CA HIS A 143 -2.79 4.26 -14.83
C HIS A 143 -1.30 4.46 -14.99
N PHE A 144 -0.55 4.12 -13.98
CA PHE A 144 0.91 4.04 -14.07
C PHE A 144 1.43 2.68 -13.59
N LYS A 145 2.58 2.31 -14.10
CA LYS A 145 3.37 1.18 -13.63
C LYS A 145 4.80 1.65 -13.46
N SER A 146 5.37 1.41 -12.28
CA SER A 146 6.76 1.69 -11.97
C SER A 146 7.45 0.43 -11.50
N GLY A 147 8.69 0.22 -11.94
CA GLY A 147 9.48 -0.97 -11.62
C GLY A 147 8.97 -2.25 -12.27
N GLY A 148 9.43 -3.38 -11.75
CA GLY A 148 9.11 -4.71 -12.25
C GLY A 148 9.54 -5.79 -11.26
N ARG A 149 9.50 -7.05 -11.66
CA ARG A 149 9.89 -8.19 -10.80
C ARG A 149 11.39 -8.41 -10.68
N VAL A 150 12.22 -7.55 -11.24
CA VAL A 150 13.69 -7.69 -11.29
C VAL A 150 14.35 -6.54 -10.54
N MET A 151 15.32 -6.85 -9.70
CA MET A 151 16.07 -5.87 -8.91
C MET A 151 17.04 -4.99 -9.73
N LYS A 152 17.16 -5.22 -11.04
CA LYS A 152 18.11 -4.53 -11.90
C LYS A 152 17.46 -3.38 -12.66
N ASN A 153 17.75 -2.16 -12.25
CA ASN A 153 17.46 -0.95 -13.01
C ASN A 153 18.68 -0.61 -13.88
N VAL A 154 18.56 -0.77 -15.20
CA VAL A 154 19.70 -0.58 -16.14
C VAL A 154 19.73 0.84 -16.70
N THR A 155 18.59 1.55 -16.71
CA THR A 155 18.45 2.93 -17.21
C THR A 155 17.26 3.63 -16.58
N GLY A 156 17.43 4.88 -16.14
CA GLY A 156 16.35 5.75 -15.65
C GLY A 156 16.30 5.92 -14.13
N TYR A 157 15.43 6.82 -13.69
CA TYR A 157 15.15 7.05 -12.27
C TYR A 157 14.34 5.89 -11.67
N ASP A 158 14.65 5.51 -10.43
CA ASP A 158 13.88 4.52 -9.68
C ASP A 158 12.61 5.16 -9.10
N VAL A 159 11.58 5.28 -9.92
CA VAL A 159 10.29 5.89 -9.53
C VAL A 159 9.51 5.00 -8.54
N ALA A 160 9.86 3.71 -8.41
CA ALA A 160 9.21 2.82 -7.45
C ALA A 160 9.68 3.10 -6.02
N ARG A 161 10.89 3.66 -5.86
CA ARG A 161 11.53 3.95 -4.58
C ARG A 161 11.70 5.45 -4.31
N GLY A 162 11.25 6.29 -5.22
CA GLY A 162 11.31 7.75 -5.15
C GLY A 162 10.43 8.41 -4.11
#